data_eaf17597681adb7a214f67389fc7d063
#
_entry.id   eaf17597681adb7a214f67389fc7d063
#
_cell.length_a   1.000
_cell.length_b   1.000
_cell.length_c   1.000
_cell.angle_alpha   90.00
_cell.angle_beta   90.00
_cell.angle_gamma   90.00
#
_symmetry.space_group_name_H-M   'P 1'
#
loop_
_entity.id
_entity.type
_entity.pdbx_description
1 polymer ?
#
loop_
_entity_poly.entity_id
_entity_poly.type
_entity_poly.pdbx_seq_one_letter_code
_entity_poly.pdbx_strand_id
1 'polypeptide(L)'
;KRISHAENFSTDLVHEIRNPLTSLKSASEILHETENHEQRTKLIDILNHDVQRIERLITDYSQMLKDEVALSKEKMKKINLKLIARSVVDDFNSIYEAKRGITIILNDLNNKEEYFIYGIENRIEQIIANLLDNSISFSDDNKKISVEIDKNENEMIILKVLDEGKGFRETNTKKIFDRFYSNRPDNFGEHSGLGLNIVKNLVDLHGATINASNNIAQKGANVEIIFPKS
;
A
#
# COMPACT_ATOMS: atom_id res chain seq x y z
N LYS A 1 -19.95 -17.40 1.78
CA LYS A 1 -18.88 -16.59 1.12
C LYS A 1 -17.83 -16.06 2.11
N ARG A 2 -18.21 -15.55 3.32
CA ARG A 2 -17.24 -15.00 4.30
C ARG A 2 -16.29 -16.06 4.89
N ILE A 3 -16.76 -17.28 5.16
CA ILE A 3 -15.95 -18.37 5.73
C ILE A 3 -14.85 -18.79 4.73
N SER A 4 -15.17 -18.88 3.45
CA SER A 4 -14.22 -19.22 2.38
C SER A 4 -13.09 -18.18 2.21
N HIS A 5 -13.33 -16.91 2.48
CA HIS A 5 -12.28 -15.88 2.40
C HIS A 5 -11.29 -15.96 3.58
N ALA A 6 -11.76 -16.25 4.79
CA ALA A 6 -10.91 -16.40 5.97
C ALA A 6 -10.04 -17.68 5.90
N GLU A 7 -10.57 -18.78 5.38
CA GLU A 7 -9.84 -20.04 5.20
C GLU A 7 -8.72 -19.93 4.16
N ASN A 8 -9.01 -19.36 3.00
CA ASN A 8 -7.99 -19.14 1.95
C ASN A 8 -6.89 -18.19 2.44
N PHE A 9 -7.28 -17.17 3.21
CA PHE A 9 -6.34 -16.19 3.73
C PHE A 9 -5.39 -16.76 4.79
N SER A 10 -5.90 -17.62 5.69
CA SER A 10 -5.06 -18.31 6.67
C SER A 10 -4.03 -19.23 6.00
N THR A 11 -4.40 -19.87 4.90
CA THR A 11 -3.51 -20.71 4.12
C THR A 11 -2.41 -19.90 3.44
N ASP A 12 -2.76 -18.77 2.83
CA ASP A 12 -1.82 -17.86 2.17
C ASP A 12 -0.80 -17.31 3.17
N LEU A 13 -1.25 -16.88 4.36
CA LEU A 13 -0.37 -16.40 5.43
C LEU A 13 0.62 -17.46 5.89
N VAL A 14 0.15 -18.71 6.08
CA VAL A 14 1.04 -19.83 6.48
C VAL A 14 2.13 -20.06 5.44
N HIS A 15 1.79 -19.95 4.16
CA HIS A 15 2.79 -20.08 3.08
C HIS A 15 3.80 -18.94 3.09
N GLU A 16 3.34 -17.69 3.28
CA GLU A 16 4.22 -16.51 3.31
C GLU A 16 5.11 -16.45 4.56
N ILE A 17 4.68 -17.01 5.70
CA ILE A 17 5.52 -17.15 6.89
C ILE A 17 6.51 -18.32 6.73
N ARG A 18 6.14 -19.39 6.04
CA ARG A 18 7.02 -20.55 5.84
C ARG A 18 8.27 -20.20 5.04
N ASN A 19 8.16 -19.31 4.07
CA ASN A 19 9.30 -18.92 3.22
C ASN A 19 10.44 -18.28 4.04
N PRO A 20 10.24 -17.19 4.80
CA PRO A 20 11.29 -16.62 5.63
C PRO A 20 11.73 -17.57 6.74
N LEU A 21 10.86 -18.42 7.30
CA LEU A 21 11.27 -19.44 8.27
C LEU A 21 12.25 -20.46 7.66
N THR A 22 12.04 -20.85 6.41
CA THR A 22 12.97 -21.75 5.70
C THR A 22 14.31 -21.07 5.46
N SER A 23 14.30 -19.79 5.06
CA SER A 23 15.51 -18.97 4.88
C SER A 23 16.27 -18.80 6.20
N LEU A 24 15.55 -18.45 7.29
CA LEU A 24 16.13 -18.37 8.65
C LEU A 24 16.84 -19.66 9.07
N LYS A 25 16.18 -20.82 8.84
CA LYS A 25 16.74 -22.12 9.16
C LYS A 25 18.05 -22.35 8.39
N SER A 26 18.02 -22.16 7.06
CA SER A 26 19.20 -22.35 6.21
C SER A 26 20.34 -21.40 6.57
N ALA A 27 20.03 -20.11 6.79
CA ALA A 27 21.04 -19.12 7.19
C ALA A 27 21.65 -19.45 8.56
N SER A 28 20.85 -19.95 9.50
CA SER A 28 21.33 -20.38 10.82
C SER A 28 22.26 -21.61 10.73
N GLU A 29 21.92 -22.60 9.90
CA GLU A 29 22.76 -23.79 9.66
C GLU A 29 24.13 -23.38 9.08
N ILE A 30 24.14 -22.53 8.05
CA ILE A 30 25.37 -22.04 7.41
C ILE A 30 26.19 -21.18 8.39
N LEU A 31 25.55 -20.39 9.25
CA LEU A 31 26.21 -19.53 10.23
C LEU A 31 27.01 -20.34 11.25
N HIS A 32 26.56 -21.55 11.59
CA HIS A 32 27.30 -22.47 12.47
C HIS A 32 28.58 -23.01 11.84
N GLU A 33 28.60 -23.19 10.52
CA GLU A 33 29.73 -23.78 9.79
C GLU A 33 30.69 -22.71 9.22
N THR A 34 30.30 -21.43 9.22
CA THR A 34 31.08 -20.36 8.59
C THR A 34 31.97 -19.65 9.59
N GLU A 35 33.28 -19.65 9.35
CA GLU A 35 34.28 -18.90 10.14
C GLU A 35 34.57 -17.51 9.55
N ASN A 36 34.25 -17.28 8.27
CA ASN A 36 34.51 -16.02 7.58
C ASN A 36 33.62 -14.90 8.11
N HIS A 37 34.22 -13.84 8.63
CA HIS A 37 33.55 -12.73 9.29
C HIS A 37 32.56 -11.98 8.34
N GLU A 38 32.96 -11.75 7.08
CA GLU A 38 32.09 -11.06 6.10
C GLU A 38 30.86 -11.89 5.75
N GLN A 39 31.04 -13.20 5.59
CA GLN A 39 29.90 -14.12 5.34
C GLN A 39 28.99 -14.21 6.56
N ARG A 40 29.53 -14.24 7.77
CA ARG A 40 28.73 -14.22 9.01
C ARG A 40 27.89 -12.96 9.11
N THR A 41 28.46 -11.79 8.80
CA THR A 41 27.73 -10.52 8.82
C THR A 41 26.56 -10.56 7.84
N LYS A 42 26.78 -11.01 6.61
CA LYS A 42 25.72 -11.15 5.59
C LYS A 42 24.62 -12.13 6.04
N LEU A 43 24.97 -13.23 6.70
CA LEU A 43 23.99 -14.18 7.21
C LEU A 43 23.16 -13.59 8.35
N ILE A 44 23.78 -12.83 9.25
CA ILE A 44 23.08 -12.11 10.33
C ILE A 44 22.11 -11.08 9.75
N ASP A 45 22.50 -10.36 8.70
CA ASP A 45 21.62 -9.41 8.02
C ASP A 45 20.40 -10.11 7.39
N ILE A 46 20.61 -11.27 6.77
CA ILE A 46 19.51 -12.11 6.25
C ILE A 46 18.57 -12.54 7.39
N LEU A 47 19.12 -13.03 8.50
CA LEU A 47 18.31 -13.44 9.66
C LEU A 47 17.47 -12.29 10.19
N ASN A 48 18.05 -11.11 10.38
CA ASN A 48 17.36 -9.92 10.86
C ASN A 48 16.25 -9.48 9.90
N HIS A 49 16.55 -9.48 8.60
CA HIS A 49 15.58 -9.14 7.56
C HIS A 49 14.36 -10.09 7.56
N ASP A 50 14.61 -11.40 7.66
CA ASP A 50 13.54 -12.40 7.66
C ASP A 50 12.68 -12.32 8.94
N VAL A 51 13.29 -12.07 10.11
CA VAL A 51 12.55 -11.80 11.36
C VAL A 51 11.64 -10.59 11.20
N GLN A 52 12.17 -9.46 10.73
CA GLN A 52 11.39 -8.25 10.51
C GLN A 52 10.24 -8.48 9.50
N ARG A 53 10.46 -9.28 8.47
CA ARG A 53 9.43 -9.67 7.51
C ARG A 53 8.30 -10.44 8.18
N ILE A 54 8.62 -11.41 9.04
CA ILE A 54 7.62 -12.20 9.79
C ILE A 54 6.83 -11.29 10.73
N GLU A 55 7.49 -10.43 11.50
CA GLU A 55 6.84 -9.49 12.42
C GLU A 55 5.81 -8.61 11.70
N ARG A 56 6.15 -8.12 10.50
CA ARG A 56 5.25 -7.32 9.68
C ARG A 56 4.07 -8.14 9.15
N LEU A 57 4.32 -9.33 8.61
CA LEU A 57 3.24 -10.22 8.16
C LEU A 57 2.22 -10.46 9.28
N ILE A 58 2.68 -10.68 10.51
CA ILE A 58 1.82 -10.90 11.68
C ILE A 58 1.07 -9.61 12.05
N THR A 59 1.75 -8.47 12.03
CA THR A 59 1.15 -7.16 12.38
C THR A 59 0.08 -6.78 11.38
N ASP A 60 0.37 -6.86 10.09
CA ASP A 60 -0.56 -6.53 9.00
C ASP A 60 -1.76 -7.47 9.01
N TYR A 61 -1.53 -8.77 9.28
CA TYR A 61 -2.59 -9.75 9.44
C TYR A 61 -3.50 -9.42 10.62
N SER A 62 -2.90 -9.12 11.77
CA SER A 62 -3.65 -8.77 12.97
C SER A 62 -4.48 -7.50 12.78
N GLN A 63 -3.92 -6.51 12.07
CA GLN A 63 -4.62 -5.28 11.74
C GLN A 63 -5.80 -5.55 10.80
N MET A 64 -5.59 -6.35 9.76
CA MET A 64 -6.66 -6.71 8.82
C MET A 64 -7.82 -7.43 9.49
N LEU A 65 -7.55 -8.35 10.44
CA LEU A 65 -8.60 -9.01 11.22
C LEU A 65 -9.38 -8.02 12.11
N LYS A 66 -8.68 -7.08 12.75
CA LYS A 66 -9.33 -6.02 13.54
C LYS A 66 -10.20 -5.14 12.65
N ASP A 67 -9.71 -4.80 11.48
CA ASP A 67 -10.43 -4.00 10.50
C ASP A 67 -11.69 -4.69 10.00
N GLU A 68 -11.64 -5.99 9.73
CA GLU A 68 -12.83 -6.77 9.31
C GLU A 68 -13.92 -6.79 10.40
N VAL A 69 -13.51 -6.89 11.67
CA VAL A 69 -14.45 -6.82 12.82
C VAL A 69 -15.00 -5.40 13.00
N ALA A 70 -14.17 -4.38 12.88
CA ALA A 70 -14.57 -2.98 13.02
C ALA A 70 -15.53 -2.55 11.90
N LEU A 71 -15.27 -2.96 10.65
CA LEU A 71 -16.10 -2.68 9.48
C LEU A 71 -17.56 -3.16 9.66
N SER A 72 -17.80 -4.19 10.48
CA SER A 72 -19.15 -4.66 10.76
C SER A 72 -19.98 -3.69 11.63
N LYS A 73 -19.33 -2.71 12.28
CA LYS A 73 -19.93 -1.76 13.22
C LYS A 73 -19.88 -0.31 12.73
N GLU A 74 -19.00 0.01 11.80
CA GLU A 74 -18.82 1.35 11.27
C GLU A 74 -19.91 1.69 10.26
N LYS A 75 -20.43 2.93 10.32
CA LYS A 75 -21.47 3.40 9.41
C LYS A 75 -20.86 4.37 8.39
N MET A 76 -21.18 4.17 7.12
CA MET A 76 -20.87 5.14 6.09
C MET A 76 -21.62 6.45 6.33
N LYS A 77 -20.95 7.56 6.14
CA LYS A 77 -21.50 8.92 6.22
C LYS A 77 -20.99 9.75 5.05
N LYS A 78 -21.63 10.87 4.79
CA LYS A 78 -21.16 11.85 3.82
C LYS A 78 -19.91 12.54 4.37
N ILE A 79 -18.79 12.40 3.67
CA ILE A 79 -17.45 12.92 4.08
C ILE A 79 -16.83 13.69 2.92
N ASN A 80 -15.98 14.68 3.22
CA ASN A 80 -15.28 15.46 2.20
C ASN A 80 -13.89 14.85 1.94
N LEU A 81 -13.75 14.20 0.78
CA LEU A 81 -12.51 13.52 0.36
C LEU A 81 -11.30 14.47 0.34
N LYS A 82 -11.48 15.73 -0.09
CA LYS A 82 -10.39 16.72 -0.18
C LYS A 82 -9.79 17.05 1.18
N LEU A 83 -10.61 17.16 2.22
CA LEU A 83 -10.13 17.44 3.58
C LEU A 83 -9.34 16.26 4.12
N ILE A 84 -9.82 15.04 3.91
CA ILE A 84 -9.14 13.82 4.31
C ILE A 84 -7.80 13.69 3.57
N ALA A 85 -7.81 13.84 2.24
CA ALA A 85 -6.60 13.75 1.44
C ALA A 85 -5.55 14.80 1.86
N ARG A 86 -5.98 16.03 2.17
CA ARG A 86 -5.07 17.08 2.66
C ARG A 86 -4.42 16.70 3.97
N SER A 87 -5.20 16.23 4.95
CA SER A 87 -4.66 15.80 6.24
C SER A 87 -3.59 14.73 6.08
N VAL A 88 -3.86 13.69 5.30
CA VAL A 88 -2.90 12.60 5.06
C VAL A 88 -1.66 13.09 4.30
N VAL A 89 -1.82 13.95 3.29
CA VAL A 89 -0.70 14.53 2.54
C VAL A 89 0.19 15.37 3.43
N ASP A 90 -0.38 16.19 4.29
CA ASP A 90 0.37 17.05 5.22
C ASP A 90 1.16 16.20 6.23
N ASP A 91 0.57 15.13 6.77
CA ASP A 91 1.25 14.20 7.68
C ASP A 91 2.45 13.51 6.99
N PHE A 92 2.27 13.02 5.77
CA PHE A 92 3.34 12.37 5.02
C PHE A 92 4.46 13.35 4.62
N ASN A 93 4.13 14.56 4.19
CA ASN A 93 5.13 15.59 3.89
C ASN A 93 5.97 15.93 5.13
N SER A 94 5.35 16.03 6.31
CA SER A 94 6.08 16.30 7.56
C SER A 94 7.17 15.28 7.87
N ILE A 95 7.00 14.03 7.39
CA ILE A 95 7.93 12.93 7.63
C ILE A 95 8.96 12.79 6.49
N TYR A 96 8.51 12.81 5.25
CA TYR A 96 9.31 12.36 4.11
C TYR A 96 10.03 13.49 3.37
N GLU A 97 9.56 14.73 3.46
CA GLU A 97 10.24 15.89 2.87
C GLU A 97 11.64 16.06 3.48
N ALA A 98 11.73 16.03 4.82
CA ALA A 98 13.01 16.14 5.51
C ALA A 98 13.90 14.90 5.36
N LYS A 99 13.31 13.70 5.30
CA LYS A 99 14.08 12.43 5.29
C LYS A 99 14.59 12.05 3.91
N ARG A 100 13.81 12.30 2.87
CA ARG A 100 14.08 11.83 1.50
C ARG A 100 13.95 12.90 0.42
N GLY A 101 13.61 14.14 0.79
CA GLY A 101 13.32 15.21 -0.17
C GLY A 101 12.08 14.92 -1.05
N ILE A 102 11.24 13.93 -0.67
CA ILE A 102 10.03 13.61 -1.42
C ILE A 102 8.94 14.60 -1.04
N THR A 103 8.36 15.26 -2.04
CA THR A 103 7.26 16.21 -1.88
C THR A 103 5.98 15.65 -2.45
N ILE A 104 4.91 15.64 -1.65
CA ILE A 104 3.58 15.19 -2.07
C ILE A 104 2.70 16.42 -2.29
N ILE A 105 2.12 16.52 -3.48
CA ILE A 105 1.31 17.67 -3.91
C ILE A 105 -0.15 17.23 -4.06
N LEU A 106 -1.05 17.90 -3.35
CA LEU A 106 -2.49 17.73 -3.54
C LEU A 106 -3.01 18.72 -4.60
N ASN A 107 -3.45 18.20 -5.72
CA ASN A 107 -3.99 18.94 -6.85
C ASN A 107 -5.52 18.77 -6.91
N ASP A 108 -6.23 19.86 -6.88
CA ASP A 108 -7.66 19.94 -7.12
C ASP A 108 -7.89 20.41 -8.56
N LEU A 109 -8.20 19.48 -9.46
CA LEU A 109 -8.27 19.77 -10.91
C LEU A 109 -9.47 20.64 -11.29
N ASN A 110 -10.54 20.62 -10.51
CA ASN A 110 -11.74 21.44 -10.74
C ASN A 110 -11.83 22.68 -9.86
N ASN A 111 -10.84 22.89 -8.99
CA ASN A 111 -10.80 23.99 -8.01
C ASN A 111 -12.10 24.14 -7.19
N LYS A 112 -12.66 22.99 -6.77
CA LYS A 112 -13.86 22.95 -5.93
C LYS A 112 -13.48 22.83 -4.46
N GLU A 113 -14.29 23.41 -3.59
CA GLU A 113 -14.07 23.31 -2.15
C GLU A 113 -14.53 21.94 -1.61
N GLU A 114 -15.48 21.29 -2.27
CA GLU A 114 -16.19 20.13 -1.75
C GLU A 114 -16.22 18.96 -2.75
N TYR A 115 -15.66 17.83 -2.29
CA TYR A 115 -15.72 16.54 -2.97
C TYR A 115 -16.33 15.52 -2.01
N PHE A 116 -17.66 15.51 -1.92
CA PHE A 116 -18.34 14.60 -1.02
C PHE A 116 -18.47 13.20 -1.60
N ILE A 117 -18.14 12.21 -0.77
CA ILE A 117 -18.37 10.78 -1.00
C ILE A 117 -19.12 10.18 0.19
N TYR A 118 -19.79 9.05 -0.02
CA TYR A 118 -20.31 8.24 1.07
C TYR A 118 -19.25 7.24 1.49
N GLY A 119 -18.78 7.31 2.73
CA GLY A 119 -17.67 6.48 3.17
C GLY A 119 -17.43 6.50 4.68
N ILE A 120 -16.43 5.74 5.08
CA ILE A 120 -15.91 5.63 6.44
C ILE A 120 -14.57 6.39 6.46
N GLU A 121 -14.49 7.48 7.21
CA GLU A 121 -13.40 8.47 7.16
C GLU A 121 -12.02 7.84 7.38
N ASN A 122 -11.82 7.11 8.48
CA ASN A 122 -10.56 6.43 8.79
C ASN A 122 -10.18 5.36 7.75
N ARG A 123 -11.13 4.79 7.01
CA ARG A 123 -10.86 3.84 5.92
C ARG A 123 -10.42 4.53 4.64
N ILE A 124 -10.96 5.71 4.38
CA ILE A 124 -10.48 6.56 3.28
C ILE A 124 -9.07 7.07 3.58
N GLU A 125 -8.80 7.49 4.83
CA GLU A 125 -7.43 7.82 5.29
C GLU A 125 -6.47 6.64 5.05
N GLN A 126 -6.86 5.43 5.44
CA GLN A 126 -6.07 4.21 5.25
C GLN A 126 -5.82 3.90 3.77
N ILE A 127 -6.81 4.10 2.89
CA ILE A 127 -6.62 3.96 1.44
C ILE A 127 -5.53 4.91 0.95
N ILE A 128 -5.63 6.20 1.28
CA ILE A 128 -4.69 7.21 0.81
C ILE A 128 -3.30 6.96 1.39
N ALA A 129 -3.19 6.65 2.68
CA ALA A 129 -1.93 6.34 3.34
C ALA A 129 -1.21 5.14 2.71
N ASN A 130 -1.93 4.04 2.44
CA ASN A 130 -1.35 2.86 1.78
C ASN A 130 -0.88 3.15 0.34
N LEU A 131 -1.61 4.00 -0.40
CA LEU A 131 -1.19 4.41 -1.74
C LEU A 131 0.06 5.29 -1.69
N LEU A 132 0.13 6.25 -0.77
CA LEU A 132 1.29 7.13 -0.59
C LEU A 132 2.51 6.34 -0.12
N ASP A 133 2.36 5.45 0.86
CA ASP A 133 3.45 4.59 1.34
C ASP A 133 4.02 3.72 0.21
N ASN A 134 3.15 3.19 -0.63
CA ASN A 134 3.55 2.46 -1.83
C ASN A 134 4.32 3.36 -2.80
N SER A 135 3.79 4.52 -3.15
CA SER A 135 4.43 5.48 -4.08
C SER A 135 5.79 5.96 -3.57
N ILE A 136 5.92 6.26 -2.27
CA ILE A 136 7.19 6.64 -1.63
C ILE A 136 8.21 5.52 -1.72
N SER A 137 7.79 4.27 -1.49
CA SER A 137 8.69 3.11 -1.51
C SER A 137 9.28 2.82 -2.89
N PHE A 138 8.54 3.16 -3.96
CA PHE A 138 8.99 2.95 -5.34
C PHE A 138 9.60 4.19 -5.98
N SER A 139 9.59 5.32 -5.31
CA SER A 139 10.21 6.57 -5.78
C SER A 139 11.64 6.70 -5.26
N ASP A 140 12.53 7.23 -6.10
CA ASP A 140 13.86 7.67 -5.67
C ASP A 140 13.74 8.95 -4.81
N ASP A 141 14.82 9.31 -4.10
CA ASP A 141 14.88 10.53 -3.31
C ASP A 141 14.73 11.79 -4.19
N ASN A 142 14.23 12.87 -3.62
CA ASN A 142 13.98 14.16 -4.29
C ASN A 142 12.95 14.08 -5.43
N LYS A 143 12.03 13.09 -5.38
CA LYS A 143 10.95 12.92 -6.34
C LYS A 143 9.65 13.55 -5.84
N LYS A 144 8.69 13.69 -6.78
CA LYS A 144 7.36 14.21 -6.49
C LYS A 144 6.31 13.10 -6.59
N ILE A 145 5.32 13.19 -5.72
CA ILE A 145 4.12 12.37 -5.77
C ILE A 145 2.94 13.33 -5.89
N SER A 146 2.03 13.08 -6.83
CA SER A 146 0.83 13.88 -7.02
C SER A 146 -0.39 13.12 -6.54
N VAL A 147 -1.18 13.75 -5.68
CA VAL A 147 -2.53 13.31 -5.33
C VAL A 147 -3.50 14.24 -6.03
N GLU A 148 -4.29 13.71 -6.94
CA GLU A 148 -5.22 14.49 -7.74
C GLU A 148 -6.65 14.13 -7.38
N ILE A 149 -7.50 15.14 -7.20
CA ILE A 149 -8.93 14.98 -7.00
C ILE A 149 -9.67 15.67 -8.14
N ASP A 150 -10.59 14.94 -8.73
CA ASP A 150 -11.37 15.39 -9.87
C ASP A 150 -12.83 14.95 -9.74
N LYS A 151 -13.70 15.53 -10.54
CA LYS A 151 -15.09 15.15 -10.68
C LYS A 151 -15.42 15.03 -12.17
N ASN A 152 -15.76 13.81 -12.60
CA ASN A 152 -16.10 13.57 -14.00
C ASN A 152 -17.50 14.07 -14.38
N GLU A 153 -17.83 13.99 -15.67
CA GLU A 153 -19.11 14.42 -16.22
C GLU A 153 -20.33 13.72 -15.59
N ASN A 154 -20.15 12.50 -15.09
CA ASN A 154 -21.17 11.72 -14.39
C ASN A 154 -21.26 12.04 -12.90
N GLU A 155 -20.60 13.10 -12.46
CA GLU A 155 -20.51 13.53 -11.06
C GLU A 155 -19.85 12.51 -10.11
N MET A 156 -19.15 11.50 -10.63
CA MET A 156 -18.34 10.60 -9.82
C MET A 156 -17.03 11.27 -9.42
N ILE A 157 -16.60 11.04 -8.19
CA ILE A 157 -15.36 11.59 -7.65
C ILE A 157 -14.19 10.67 -7.98
N ILE A 158 -13.14 11.23 -8.55
CA ILE A 158 -11.92 10.53 -8.94
C ILE A 158 -10.78 10.97 -8.00
N LEU A 159 -10.12 10.00 -7.41
CA LEU A 159 -8.86 10.16 -6.67
C LEU A 159 -7.76 9.45 -7.42
N LYS A 160 -6.67 10.15 -7.74
CA LYS A 160 -5.48 9.58 -8.36
C LYS A 160 -4.26 9.81 -7.49
N VAL A 161 -3.40 8.80 -7.44
CA VAL A 161 -2.05 8.92 -6.87
C VAL A 161 -1.07 8.56 -7.96
N LEU A 162 -0.21 9.52 -8.30
CA LEU A 162 0.79 9.41 -9.36
C LEU A 162 2.17 9.60 -8.74
N ASP A 163 3.10 8.70 -9.07
CA ASP A 163 4.49 8.81 -8.68
C ASP A 163 5.44 8.97 -9.88
N GLU A 164 6.67 9.31 -9.60
CA GLU A 164 7.77 9.41 -10.59
C GLU A 164 8.72 8.20 -10.45
N GLY A 165 8.23 7.06 -9.99
CA GLY A 165 8.98 5.83 -9.83
C GLY A 165 9.18 5.06 -11.14
N LYS A 166 9.51 3.78 -11.00
CA LYS A 166 9.77 2.90 -12.16
C LYS A 166 8.49 2.40 -12.85
N GLY A 167 7.32 2.69 -12.25
CA GLY A 167 6.04 2.15 -12.69
C GLY A 167 5.88 0.66 -12.43
N PHE A 168 4.77 0.10 -12.89
CA PHE A 168 4.49 -1.33 -12.77
C PHE A 168 5.20 -2.11 -13.89
N ARG A 169 5.88 -3.19 -13.54
CA ARG A 169 6.50 -4.10 -14.51
C ARG A 169 5.49 -5.06 -15.15
N GLU A 170 4.38 -5.27 -14.47
CA GLU A 170 3.33 -6.19 -14.92
C GLU A 170 2.50 -5.59 -16.05
N THR A 171 2.30 -6.35 -17.11
CA THR A 171 1.34 -6.02 -18.17
C THR A 171 -0.11 -6.17 -17.70
N ASN A 172 -0.37 -7.10 -16.77
CA ASN A 172 -1.66 -7.26 -16.12
C ASN A 172 -1.65 -6.60 -14.73
N THR A 173 -1.94 -5.30 -14.69
CA THR A 173 -1.96 -4.52 -13.45
C THR A 173 -3.01 -4.97 -12.42
N LYS A 174 -3.94 -5.87 -12.77
CA LYS A 174 -4.87 -6.45 -11.79
C LYS A 174 -4.18 -7.31 -10.74
N LYS A 175 -3.07 -7.97 -11.10
CA LYS A 175 -2.30 -8.81 -10.18
C LYS A 175 -1.65 -8.05 -9.03
N ILE A 176 -1.39 -6.77 -9.17
CA ILE A 176 -0.76 -5.97 -8.10
C ILE A 176 -1.67 -5.83 -6.88
N PHE A 177 -2.97 -6.06 -7.03
CA PHE A 177 -3.94 -6.05 -5.94
C PHE A 177 -4.12 -7.43 -5.29
N ASP A 178 -3.46 -8.47 -5.80
CA ASP A 178 -3.47 -9.79 -5.18
C ASP A 178 -2.68 -9.74 -3.86
N ARG A 179 -3.05 -10.61 -2.92
CA ARG A 179 -2.40 -10.69 -1.61
C ARG A 179 -0.95 -11.12 -1.77
N PHE A 180 -0.08 -10.54 -0.94
CA PHE A 180 1.35 -10.85 -0.90
C PHE A 180 2.08 -10.62 -2.23
N TYR A 181 1.42 -9.97 -3.19
CA TYR A 181 2.09 -9.60 -4.43
C TYR A 181 3.12 -8.51 -4.15
N SER A 182 4.38 -8.82 -4.41
CA SER A 182 5.48 -7.86 -4.32
C SER A 182 6.44 -8.06 -5.48
N ASN A 183 6.76 -6.99 -6.18
CA ASN A 183 7.73 -6.98 -7.28
C ASN A 183 8.86 -5.98 -6.96
N ARG A 184 9.18 -5.84 -5.67
CA ARG A 184 10.18 -4.88 -5.16
C ARG A 184 11.60 -5.42 -5.33
N PRO A 185 12.59 -4.53 -5.59
CA PRO A 185 13.99 -4.88 -5.46
C PRO A 185 14.31 -5.29 -4.02
N ASP A 186 15.22 -6.24 -3.85
CA ASP A 186 15.62 -6.84 -2.55
C ASP A 186 16.03 -5.83 -1.46
N ASN A 187 16.37 -4.59 -1.84
CA ASN A 187 16.81 -3.54 -0.92
C ASN A 187 15.66 -2.78 -0.22
N PHE A 188 14.40 -3.07 -0.54
CA PHE A 188 13.22 -2.43 0.06
C PHE A 188 12.36 -3.43 0.82
N GLY A 189 12.96 -4.32 1.58
CA GLY A 189 12.35 -5.46 2.29
C GLY A 189 11.29 -5.14 3.35
N GLU A 190 10.72 -3.95 3.36
CA GLU A 190 9.91 -3.46 4.48
C GLU A 190 8.39 -3.54 4.30
N HIS A 191 7.87 -4.20 3.27
CA HIS A 191 6.42 -4.26 3.06
C HIS A 191 5.92 -5.70 2.83
N SER A 192 4.80 -6.03 3.45
CA SER A 192 4.19 -7.37 3.43
C SER A 192 3.57 -7.77 2.09
N GLY A 193 3.41 -6.84 1.14
CA GLY A 193 2.63 -7.05 -0.08
C GLY A 193 1.11 -7.05 0.13
N LEU A 194 0.66 -6.63 1.32
CA LEU A 194 -0.77 -6.53 1.66
C LEU A 194 -1.38 -5.15 1.41
N GLY A 195 -0.56 -4.08 1.34
CA GLY A 195 -1.05 -2.71 1.26
C GLY A 195 -2.03 -2.45 0.13
N LEU A 196 -1.70 -2.84 -1.12
CA LEU A 196 -2.60 -2.66 -2.27
C LEU A 196 -3.81 -3.61 -2.23
N ASN A 197 -3.70 -4.79 -1.62
CA ASN A 197 -4.84 -5.67 -1.40
C ASN A 197 -5.81 -5.07 -0.38
N ILE A 198 -5.31 -4.46 0.70
CA ILE A 198 -6.12 -3.72 1.68
C ILE A 198 -6.84 -2.57 0.97
N VAL A 199 -6.14 -1.78 0.16
CA VAL A 199 -6.76 -0.72 -0.64
C VAL A 199 -7.90 -1.26 -1.49
N LYS A 200 -7.68 -2.35 -2.23
CA LYS A 200 -8.70 -2.97 -3.07
C LYS A 200 -9.95 -3.37 -2.29
N ASN A 201 -9.77 -4.02 -1.13
CA ASN A 201 -10.88 -4.46 -0.28
C ASN A 201 -11.67 -3.27 0.28
N LEU A 202 -10.97 -2.20 0.70
CA LEU A 202 -11.61 -0.99 1.20
C LEU A 202 -12.34 -0.23 0.08
N VAL A 203 -11.77 -0.16 -1.11
CA VAL A 203 -12.42 0.44 -2.30
C VAL A 203 -13.71 -0.31 -2.65
N ASP A 204 -13.65 -1.65 -2.67
CA ASP A 204 -14.83 -2.50 -2.93
C ASP A 204 -15.91 -2.31 -1.86
N LEU A 205 -15.52 -2.16 -0.59
CA LEU A 205 -16.43 -1.86 0.50
C LEU A 205 -17.23 -0.56 0.27
N HIS A 206 -16.56 0.46 -0.32
CA HIS A 206 -17.18 1.75 -0.63
C HIS A 206 -17.94 1.75 -1.95
N GLY A 207 -18.08 0.60 -2.63
CA GLY A 207 -18.72 0.51 -3.94
C GLY A 207 -17.97 1.26 -5.04
N ALA A 208 -16.71 1.60 -4.80
CA ALA A 208 -15.84 2.28 -5.73
C ALA A 208 -15.08 1.29 -6.62
N THR A 209 -14.45 1.80 -7.67
CA THR A 209 -13.58 1.01 -8.55
C THR A 209 -12.15 1.51 -8.47
N ILE A 210 -11.18 0.59 -8.61
CA ILE A 210 -9.76 0.92 -8.62
C ILE A 210 -9.10 0.38 -9.88
N ASN A 211 -8.25 1.22 -10.49
CA ASN A 211 -7.44 0.88 -11.64
C ASN A 211 -6.00 1.29 -11.39
N ALA A 212 -5.08 0.55 -11.98
CA ALA A 212 -3.65 0.87 -11.96
C ALA A 212 -3.10 0.85 -13.38
N SER A 213 -2.25 1.80 -13.67
CA SER A 213 -1.61 1.96 -14.99
C SER A 213 -0.23 2.62 -14.82
N ASN A 214 0.57 2.56 -15.87
CA ASN A 214 1.81 3.33 -15.92
C ASN A 214 1.54 4.73 -16.51
N ASN A 215 2.15 5.75 -15.91
CA ASN A 215 2.16 7.09 -16.46
C ASN A 215 3.20 7.15 -17.60
N ILE A 216 2.70 7.14 -18.83
CA ILE A 216 3.55 7.13 -20.04
C ILE A 216 4.35 8.43 -20.19
N ALA A 217 3.79 9.55 -19.73
CA ALA A 217 4.40 10.88 -19.91
C ALA A 217 5.55 11.17 -18.94
N GLN A 218 5.48 10.65 -17.70
CA GLN A 218 6.42 10.99 -16.62
C GLN A 218 7.23 9.80 -16.07
N LYS A 219 7.03 8.59 -16.62
CA LYS A 219 7.61 7.34 -16.10
C LYS A 219 7.29 7.16 -14.62
N GLY A 220 6.20 6.54 -14.31
CA GLY A 220 5.78 6.26 -12.92
C GLY A 220 4.52 5.44 -12.88
N ALA A 221 4.06 5.13 -11.68
CA ALA A 221 2.79 4.48 -11.49
C ALA A 221 1.65 5.50 -11.35
N ASN A 222 0.45 5.09 -11.74
CA ASN A 222 -0.80 5.79 -11.55
C ASN A 222 -1.82 4.81 -10.96
N VAL A 223 -2.33 5.11 -9.78
CA VAL A 223 -3.46 4.38 -9.20
C VAL A 223 -4.65 5.32 -9.12
N GLU A 224 -5.75 4.94 -9.75
CA GLU A 224 -6.97 5.70 -9.85
C GLU A 224 -8.11 5.00 -9.13
N ILE A 225 -8.84 5.73 -8.29
CA ILE A 225 -10.06 5.27 -7.60
C ILE A 225 -11.21 6.15 -8.03
N ILE A 226 -12.32 5.53 -8.42
CA ILE A 226 -13.54 6.21 -8.84
C ILE A 226 -14.66 5.86 -7.86
N PHE A 227 -15.07 6.86 -7.07
CA PHE A 227 -16.18 6.74 -6.13
C PHE A 227 -17.50 7.01 -6.82
N PRO A 228 -18.56 6.25 -6.48
CA PRO A 228 -19.88 6.50 -7.02
C PRO A 228 -20.40 7.88 -6.60
N LYS A 229 -21.36 8.41 -7.35
CA LYS A 229 -22.07 9.63 -6.99
C LYS A 229 -22.70 9.47 -5.61
N SER A 230 -22.47 10.43 -4.72
CA SER A 230 -23.02 10.49 -3.34
C SER A 230 -24.46 11.03 -3.31
#